data_e52ea2d5d9e711cb0a7c0015ad7bbc73
#
_entry.id   e52ea2d5d9e711cb0a7c0015ad7bbc73
#
_cell.length_a   1.000
_cell.length_b   1.000
_cell.length_c   1.000
_cell.angle_alpha   90.00
_cell.angle_beta   90.00
_cell.angle_gamma   90.00
#
_symmetry.space_group_name_H-M   'P 1'
#
loop_
_entity.id
_entity.type
_entity.pdbx_description
1 polymer ?
#
loop_
_entity_poly.entity_id
_entity_poly.type
_entity_poly.pdbx_seq_one_letter_code
_entity_poly.pdbx_strand_id
1 'polypeptide(L)'
;MRYDTIVIAGTSESREVIREQLKEGHKVLTCVATDLGAQMLEEYRIDVHIGRLDLDGFLGLFRENPCDRVIDASHPFARIVTQTVKEATALLGIEYLRYERNQLSYDYEGIISVADTEEAIDVLNRLEGNILLTTGVNTCGAYEAGVRDAGKRVYVRVLDNETSYEGCRKAGYPEDHVFGQMPPYTVEDNLKLIRQTGAAVMVSKDSGKTGGVDVKVDACKKAGITMVLIRRPDQ
;
A
#
# COMPACT_ATOMS: atom_id res chain seq x y z
N MET A 1 -15.28 26.56 -1.78
CA MET A 1 -14.53 27.12 -0.63
C MET A 1 -13.06 27.11 -0.98
N ARG A 2 -12.20 28.09 -0.61
CA ARG A 2 -10.76 28.06 -0.93
C ARG A 2 -9.99 27.36 0.16
N TYR A 3 -9.02 26.52 -0.22
CA TYR A 3 -8.08 25.83 0.64
C TYR A 3 -6.65 26.30 0.34
N ASP A 4 -5.74 26.22 1.32
CA ASP A 4 -4.32 26.43 1.08
C ASP A 4 -3.71 25.17 0.47
N THR A 5 -4.13 24.00 0.96
CA THR A 5 -3.60 22.70 0.52
C THR A 5 -4.69 21.66 0.35
N ILE A 6 -4.65 20.89 -0.74
CA ILE A 6 -5.38 19.63 -0.86
C ILE A 6 -4.40 18.47 -0.70
N VAL A 7 -4.69 17.51 0.18
CA VAL A 7 -3.85 16.35 0.44
C VAL A 7 -4.49 15.08 -0.13
N ILE A 8 -3.83 14.42 -1.06
CA ILE A 8 -4.23 13.08 -1.50
C ILE A 8 -3.66 12.08 -0.50
N ALA A 9 -4.55 11.48 0.28
CA ALA A 9 -4.19 10.68 1.45
C ALA A 9 -4.48 9.18 1.27
N GLY A 10 -4.32 8.41 2.33
CA GLY A 10 -4.56 6.97 2.38
C GLY A 10 -3.41 6.19 2.98
N THR A 11 -2.42 6.89 3.53
CA THR A 11 -1.28 6.31 4.23
C THR A 11 -1.12 6.96 5.61
N SER A 12 -0.31 6.35 6.48
CA SER A 12 0.05 6.97 7.76
C SER A 12 0.94 8.21 7.57
N GLU A 13 1.72 8.25 6.49
CA GLU A 13 2.52 9.42 6.10
C GLU A 13 1.66 10.62 5.74
N SER A 14 0.54 10.40 5.07
CA SER A 14 -0.39 11.49 4.77
C SER A 14 -0.92 12.18 6.04
N ARG A 15 -1.04 11.45 7.16
CA ARG A 15 -1.40 12.05 8.46
C ARG A 15 -0.30 12.96 9.02
N GLU A 16 0.96 12.65 8.76
CA GLU A 16 2.07 13.55 9.13
C GLU A 16 2.02 14.84 8.32
N VAL A 17 1.83 14.72 7.00
CA VAL A 17 1.66 15.88 6.11
C VAL A 17 0.48 16.75 6.57
N ILE A 18 -0.68 16.15 6.82
CA ILE A 18 -1.86 16.85 7.31
C ILE A 18 -1.54 17.60 8.60
N ARG A 19 -0.90 16.92 9.56
CA ARG A 19 -0.54 17.54 10.86
C ARG A 19 0.44 18.70 10.70
N GLU A 20 1.40 18.61 9.79
CA GLU A 20 2.33 19.71 9.47
C GLU A 20 1.59 20.90 8.86
N GLN A 21 0.74 20.67 7.86
CA GLN A 21 -0.05 21.73 7.24
C GLN A 21 -0.97 22.44 8.24
N LEU A 22 -1.61 21.70 9.14
CA LEU A 22 -2.46 22.28 10.19
C LEU A 22 -1.65 23.08 11.23
N LYS A 23 -0.43 22.65 11.58
CA LYS A 23 0.47 23.41 12.47
C LYS A 23 0.90 24.75 11.86
N GLU A 24 1.04 24.80 10.54
CA GLU A 24 1.34 26.03 9.79
C GLU A 24 0.11 26.94 9.65
N GLY A 25 -1.05 26.50 10.11
CA GLY A 25 -2.30 27.26 10.06
C GLY A 25 -3.02 27.15 8.71
N HIS A 26 -2.61 26.22 7.85
CA HIS A 26 -3.22 26.03 6.53
C HIS A 26 -4.60 25.38 6.64
N LYS A 27 -5.51 25.82 5.79
CA LYS A 27 -6.80 25.19 5.59
C LYS A 27 -6.65 24.02 4.62
N VAL A 28 -6.97 22.82 5.11
CA VAL A 28 -6.72 21.55 4.39
C VAL A 28 -8.03 20.90 3.97
N LEU A 29 -8.12 20.47 2.71
CA LEU A 29 -9.05 19.46 2.23
C LEU A 29 -8.27 18.16 2.00
N THR A 30 -8.79 17.03 2.44
CA THR A 30 -8.13 15.73 2.23
C THR A 30 -8.98 14.82 1.37
N CYS A 31 -8.36 14.13 0.41
CA CYS A 31 -9.02 13.12 -0.43
C CYS A 31 -8.58 11.72 0.01
N VAL A 32 -9.56 10.85 0.28
CA VAL A 32 -9.35 9.43 0.62
C VAL A 32 -10.24 8.54 -0.25
N ALA A 33 -9.79 7.32 -0.51
CA ALA A 33 -10.53 6.40 -1.37
C ALA A 33 -11.66 5.64 -0.65
N THR A 34 -11.68 5.62 0.70
CA THR A 34 -12.57 4.77 1.49
C THR A 34 -13.03 5.44 2.77
N ASP A 35 -14.21 5.01 3.29
CA ASP A 35 -14.73 5.46 4.59
C ASP A 35 -13.77 5.17 5.74
N LEU A 36 -13.09 4.03 5.71
CA LEU A 36 -12.06 3.70 6.70
C LEU A 36 -10.92 4.75 6.71
N GLY A 37 -10.51 5.21 5.53
CA GLY A 37 -9.53 6.30 5.41
C GLY A 37 -10.04 7.60 6.02
N ALA A 38 -11.32 7.93 5.85
CA ALA A 38 -11.93 9.11 6.44
C ALA A 38 -12.03 9.01 7.97
N GLN A 39 -12.46 7.86 8.50
CA GLN A 39 -12.51 7.60 9.95
C GLN A 39 -11.15 7.83 10.63
N MET A 40 -10.06 7.44 9.99
CA MET A 40 -8.70 7.66 10.50
C MET A 40 -8.29 9.15 10.54
N LEU A 41 -9.09 10.05 9.96
CA LEU A 41 -8.83 11.48 9.90
C LEU A 41 -9.78 12.31 10.78
N GLU A 42 -10.75 11.70 11.44
CA GLU A 42 -11.76 12.41 12.28
C GLU A 42 -11.12 13.28 13.37
N GLU A 43 -10.00 12.81 13.95
CA GLU A 43 -9.27 13.56 14.98
C GLU A 43 -8.78 14.93 14.53
N TYR A 44 -8.52 15.12 13.22
CA TYR A 44 -8.00 16.37 12.66
C TYR A 44 -9.06 17.44 12.41
N ARG A 45 -10.35 17.07 12.39
CA ARG A 45 -11.51 17.97 12.15
C ARG A 45 -11.35 18.80 10.88
N ILE A 46 -10.93 18.16 9.80
CA ILE A 46 -10.72 18.75 8.48
C ILE A 46 -11.81 18.32 7.51
N ASP A 47 -11.93 19.03 6.39
CA ASP A 47 -12.82 18.62 5.30
C ASP A 47 -12.23 17.39 4.58
N VAL A 48 -13.07 16.39 4.32
CA VAL A 48 -12.65 15.14 3.68
C VAL A 48 -13.55 14.83 2.49
N HIS A 49 -12.96 14.60 1.34
CA HIS A 49 -13.60 14.00 0.18
C HIS A 49 -13.36 12.48 0.20
N ILE A 50 -14.45 11.70 0.12
CA ILE A 50 -14.39 10.23 0.14
C ILE A 50 -14.76 9.70 -1.25
N GLY A 51 -13.95 8.82 -1.79
CA GLY A 51 -14.19 8.15 -3.06
C GLY A 51 -12.98 8.18 -3.98
N ARG A 52 -13.04 7.33 -4.99
CA ARG A 52 -12.03 7.31 -6.06
C ARG A 52 -12.47 8.25 -7.16
N LEU A 53 -11.56 9.10 -7.60
CA LEU A 53 -11.77 10.03 -8.69
C LEU A 53 -10.90 9.65 -9.89
N ASP A 54 -11.47 9.81 -11.07
CA ASP A 54 -10.75 9.86 -12.34
C ASP A 54 -10.28 11.29 -12.64
N LEU A 55 -9.77 11.53 -13.84
CA LEU A 55 -9.27 12.85 -14.24
C LEU A 55 -10.36 13.93 -14.19
N ASP A 56 -11.54 13.64 -14.72
CA ASP A 56 -12.66 14.61 -14.72
C ASP A 56 -13.15 14.89 -13.30
N GLY A 57 -13.17 13.87 -12.45
CA GLY A 57 -13.49 13.99 -11.04
C GLY A 57 -12.51 14.90 -10.29
N PHE A 58 -11.20 14.75 -10.49
CA PHE A 58 -10.19 15.63 -9.88
C PHE A 58 -10.26 17.06 -10.45
N LEU A 59 -10.46 17.23 -11.76
CA LEU A 59 -10.66 18.54 -12.37
C LEU A 59 -11.88 19.26 -11.80
N GLY A 60 -12.99 18.54 -11.59
CA GLY A 60 -14.19 19.05 -10.93
C GLY A 60 -13.91 19.46 -9.49
N LEU A 61 -13.32 18.55 -8.69
CA LEU A 61 -12.99 18.78 -7.29
C LEU A 61 -12.12 20.04 -7.10
N PHE A 62 -11.05 20.19 -7.90
CA PHE A 62 -10.13 21.33 -7.78
C PHE A 62 -10.74 22.64 -8.24
N ARG A 63 -11.66 22.64 -9.21
CA ARG A 63 -12.41 23.83 -9.61
C ARG A 63 -13.41 24.30 -8.56
N GLU A 64 -14.11 23.35 -7.92
CA GLU A 64 -15.06 23.64 -6.84
C GLU A 64 -14.36 24.02 -5.53
N ASN A 65 -13.15 23.51 -5.34
CA ASN A 65 -12.33 23.73 -4.14
C ASN A 65 -10.95 24.29 -4.52
N PRO A 66 -10.87 25.56 -4.96
CA PRO A 66 -9.59 26.16 -5.35
C PRO A 66 -8.56 26.06 -4.23
N CYS A 67 -7.33 25.72 -4.58
CA CYS A 67 -6.21 25.59 -3.65
C CYS A 67 -4.92 26.18 -4.24
N ASP A 68 -3.95 26.44 -3.38
CA ASP A 68 -2.64 26.92 -3.80
C ASP A 68 -1.77 25.75 -4.24
N ARG A 69 -1.87 24.60 -3.56
CA ARG A 69 -1.09 23.40 -3.86
C ARG A 69 -1.86 22.11 -3.60
N VAL A 70 -1.42 21.05 -4.26
CA VAL A 70 -1.83 19.67 -4.01
C VAL A 70 -0.62 18.87 -3.54
N ILE A 71 -0.72 18.26 -2.36
CA ILE A 71 0.31 17.34 -1.86
C ILE A 71 -0.18 15.90 -2.03
N ASP A 72 0.48 15.15 -2.91
CA ASP A 72 0.20 13.75 -3.10
C ASP A 72 1.02 12.90 -2.10
N ALA A 73 0.37 12.49 -1.02
CA ALA A 73 0.88 11.58 0.00
C ALA A 73 0.20 10.19 -0.07
N SER A 74 -0.29 9.83 -1.26
CA SER A 74 -0.86 8.50 -1.53
C SER A 74 0.22 7.41 -1.44
N HIS A 75 -0.23 6.15 -1.37
CA HIS A 75 0.68 5.01 -1.28
C HIS A 75 1.64 4.96 -2.49
N PRO A 76 2.94 4.67 -2.32
CA PRO A 76 3.92 4.64 -3.41
C PRO A 76 3.53 3.77 -4.61
N PHE A 77 2.76 2.71 -4.37
CA PHE A 77 2.24 1.82 -5.41
C PHE A 77 0.89 2.27 -6.03
N ALA A 78 0.34 3.41 -5.60
CA ALA A 78 -0.91 3.95 -6.14
C ALA A 78 -0.67 4.79 -7.41
N ARG A 79 0.02 4.22 -8.41
CA ARG A 79 0.48 4.92 -9.63
C ARG A 79 -0.65 5.63 -10.40
N ILE A 80 -1.82 5.01 -10.47
CA ILE A 80 -2.96 5.58 -11.20
C ILE A 80 -3.37 6.92 -10.60
N VAL A 81 -3.64 7.00 -9.30
CA VAL A 81 -4.07 8.25 -8.66
C VAL A 81 -2.96 9.30 -8.73
N THR A 82 -1.70 8.92 -8.52
CA THR A 82 -0.56 9.83 -8.64
C THR A 82 -0.49 10.47 -10.03
N GLN A 83 -0.58 9.66 -11.09
CA GLN A 83 -0.56 10.17 -12.46
C GLN A 83 -1.76 11.04 -12.77
N THR A 84 -2.96 10.63 -12.35
CA THR A 84 -4.21 11.39 -12.57
C THR A 84 -4.18 12.75 -11.88
N VAL A 85 -3.71 12.80 -10.62
CA VAL A 85 -3.59 14.06 -9.86
C VAL A 85 -2.54 14.99 -10.48
N LYS A 86 -1.40 14.45 -10.88
CA LYS A 86 -0.33 15.19 -11.55
C LYS A 86 -0.82 15.82 -12.85
N GLU A 87 -1.61 15.08 -13.65
CA GLU A 87 -2.23 15.59 -14.87
C GLU A 87 -3.28 16.67 -14.56
N ALA A 88 -4.18 16.44 -13.63
CA ALA A 88 -5.22 17.39 -13.26
C ALA A 88 -4.63 18.72 -12.73
N THR A 89 -3.60 18.66 -11.88
CA THR A 89 -2.92 19.86 -11.38
C THR A 89 -2.19 20.62 -12.47
N ALA A 90 -1.54 19.93 -13.40
CA ALA A 90 -0.87 20.55 -14.56
C ALA A 90 -1.87 21.28 -15.45
N LEU A 91 -3.03 20.69 -15.75
CA LEU A 91 -4.09 21.30 -16.57
C LEU A 91 -4.69 22.56 -15.93
N LEU A 92 -4.71 22.64 -14.61
CA LEU A 92 -5.27 23.77 -13.86
C LEU A 92 -4.22 24.78 -13.38
N GLY A 93 -2.93 24.52 -13.58
CA GLY A 93 -1.83 25.38 -13.13
C GLY A 93 -1.68 25.40 -11.59
N ILE A 94 -2.04 24.30 -10.91
CA ILE A 94 -1.92 24.16 -9.46
C ILE A 94 -0.55 23.55 -9.15
N GLU A 95 0.12 24.03 -8.08
CA GLU A 95 1.38 23.46 -7.61
C GLU A 95 1.17 22.01 -7.18
N TYR A 96 1.95 21.07 -7.73
CA TYR A 96 1.94 19.66 -7.35
C TYR A 96 3.20 19.29 -6.59
N LEU A 97 3.05 18.70 -5.41
CA LEU A 97 4.13 18.20 -4.59
C LEU A 97 3.91 16.71 -4.30
N ARG A 98 4.89 15.87 -4.59
CA ARG A 98 4.88 14.48 -4.17
C ARG A 98 5.59 14.34 -2.83
N TYR A 99 4.88 13.83 -1.82
CA TYR A 99 5.48 13.52 -0.53
C TYR A 99 5.95 12.07 -0.50
N GLU A 100 7.25 11.88 -0.44
CA GLU A 100 7.90 10.57 -0.33
C GLU A 100 8.92 10.54 0.78
N ARG A 101 8.91 9.46 1.54
CA ARG A 101 10.01 9.19 2.48
C ARG A 101 11.18 8.53 1.79
N ASN A 102 12.37 8.73 2.36
CA ASN A 102 13.59 8.07 1.91
C ASN A 102 13.41 6.54 1.89
N GLN A 103 13.97 5.92 0.86
CA GLN A 103 14.04 4.48 0.74
C GLN A 103 14.83 3.91 1.93
N LEU A 104 14.28 2.89 2.60
CA LEU A 104 14.99 2.20 3.67
C LEU A 104 16.00 1.22 3.06
N SER A 105 17.19 1.16 3.63
CA SER A 105 18.12 0.07 3.39
C SER A 105 17.90 -1.01 4.45
N TYR A 106 17.85 -2.26 4.02
CA TYR A 106 17.64 -3.39 4.92
C TYR A 106 18.90 -4.24 4.99
N ASP A 107 19.43 -4.45 6.19
CA ASP A 107 20.59 -5.31 6.45
C ASP A 107 20.13 -6.77 6.59
N TYR A 108 19.80 -7.40 5.45
CA TYR A 108 19.44 -8.81 5.38
C TYR A 108 19.79 -9.39 4.02
N GLU A 109 20.72 -10.34 3.96
CA GLU A 109 21.18 -10.99 2.72
C GLU A 109 20.11 -11.88 2.06
N GLY A 110 19.08 -12.31 2.82
CA GLY A 110 17.97 -13.13 2.31
C GLY A 110 16.93 -12.34 1.52
N ILE A 111 17.18 -11.06 1.17
CA ILE A 111 16.28 -10.25 0.35
C ILE A 111 16.61 -10.39 -1.13
N ILE A 112 15.60 -10.75 -1.92
CA ILE A 112 15.61 -10.67 -3.38
C ILE A 112 14.73 -9.49 -3.79
N SER A 113 15.35 -8.42 -4.30
CA SER A 113 14.63 -7.22 -4.77
C SER A 113 14.21 -7.40 -6.21
N VAL A 114 12.92 -7.14 -6.49
CA VAL A 114 12.29 -7.25 -7.81
C VAL A 114 11.57 -5.95 -8.17
N ALA A 115 11.38 -5.71 -9.47
CA ALA A 115 10.75 -4.48 -9.93
C ALA A 115 9.22 -4.48 -9.72
N ASP A 116 8.57 -5.61 -9.96
CA ASP A 116 7.11 -5.71 -9.97
C ASP A 116 6.60 -7.10 -9.61
N THR A 117 5.30 -7.31 -9.75
CA THR A 117 4.63 -8.59 -9.47
C THR A 117 5.02 -9.68 -10.46
N GLU A 118 5.29 -9.36 -11.71
CA GLU A 118 5.66 -10.32 -12.76
C GLU A 118 7.05 -10.88 -12.47
N GLU A 119 8.03 -10.03 -12.20
CA GLU A 119 9.37 -10.46 -11.80
C GLU A 119 9.34 -11.24 -10.47
N ALA A 120 8.45 -10.85 -9.53
CA ALA A 120 8.28 -11.62 -8.30
C ALA A 120 7.79 -13.04 -8.59
N ILE A 121 6.82 -13.23 -9.48
CA ILE A 121 6.30 -14.53 -9.89
C ILE A 121 7.42 -15.38 -10.53
N ASP A 122 8.24 -14.80 -11.39
CA ASP A 122 9.37 -15.48 -12.01
C ASP A 122 10.39 -15.98 -10.98
N VAL A 123 10.68 -15.16 -9.97
CA VAL A 123 11.56 -15.55 -8.85
C VAL A 123 10.91 -16.67 -8.03
N LEU A 124 9.63 -16.56 -7.68
CA LEU A 124 8.90 -17.54 -6.89
C LEU A 124 8.83 -18.92 -7.58
N ASN A 125 8.77 -18.96 -8.91
CA ASN A 125 8.76 -20.19 -9.68
C ASN A 125 10.12 -20.93 -9.69
N ARG A 126 11.18 -20.25 -9.26
CA ARG A 126 12.53 -20.83 -9.07
C ARG A 126 12.80 -21.24 -7.62
N LEU A 127 11.99 -20.77 -6.68
CA LEU A 127 12.12 -21.07 -5.26
C LEU A 127 11.18 -22.20 -4.85
N GLU A 128 11.64 -23.03 -3.94
CA GLU A 128 10.85 -24.13 -3.37
C GLU A 128 10.21 -23.72 -2.02
N GLY A 129 9.24 -24.51 -1.56
CA GLY A 129 8.55 -24.33 -0.28
C GLY A 129 7.33 -23.42 -0.37
N ASN A 130 6.68 -23.22 0.76
CA ASN A 130 5.48 -22.41 0.87
C ASN A 130 5.80 -20.92 0.79
N ILE A 131 4.87 -20.15 0.25
CA ILE A 131 4.97 -18.71 0.00
C ILE A 131 3.93 -18.00 0.83
N LEU A 132 4.33 -16.96 1.56
CA LEU A 132 3.45 -16.06 2.28
C LEU A 132 3.37 -14.70 1.55
N LEU A 133 2.25 -14.42 0.91
CA LEU A 133 2.00 -13.13 0.28
C LEU A 133 1.51 -12.11 1.31
N THR A 134 2.14 -10.96 1.37
CA THR A 134 1.73 -9.81 2.19
C THR A 134 1.52 -8.55 1.34
N THR A 135 1.17 -8.74 0.07
CA THR A 135 1.04 -7.70 -0.97
C THR A 135 -0.38 -7.14 -1.10
N GLY A 136 -1.32 -7.69 -0.33
CA GLY A 136 -2.75 -7.31 -0.33
C GLY A 136 -3.56 -7.98 -1.44
N VAL A 137 -4.88 -7.92 -1.33
CA VAL A 137 -5.84 -8.65 -2.18
C VAL A 137 -5.76 -8.30 -3.66
N ASN A 138 -5.39 -7.08 -4.02
CA ASN A 138 -5.38 -6.61 -5.42
C ASN A 138 -4.40 -7.36 -6.34
N THR A 139 -3.43 -8.06 -5.78
CA THR A 139 -2.44 -8.83 -6.55
C THR A 139 -2.63 -10.34 -6.44
N CYS A 140 -3.57 -10.81 -5.63
CA CYS A 140 -3.79 -12.24 -5.40
C CYS A 140 -4.04 -13.03 -6.68
N GLY A 141 -4.90 -12.53 -7.57
CA GLY A 141 -5.21 -13.20 -8.84
C GLY A 141 -3.99 -13.39 -9.75
N ALA A 142 -3.06 -12.41 -9.77
CA ALA A 142 -1.83 -12.53 -10.57
C ALA A 142 -0.92 -13.65 -10.01
N TYR A 143 -0.78 -13.75 -8.70
CA TYR A 143 0.03 -14.81 -8.09
C TYR A 143 -0.62 -16.18 -8.22
N GLU A 144 -1.94 -16.27 -8.10
CA GLU A 144 -2.65 -17.54 -8.30
C GLU A 144 -2.47 -18.06 -9.72
N ALA A 145 -2.62 -17.20 -10.71
CA ALA A 145 -2.48 -17.55 -12.11
C ALA A 145 -1.02 -17.83 -12.54
N GLY A 146 -0.03 -17.13 -11.94
CA GLY A 146 1.36 -17.15 -12.40
C GLY A 146 2.30 -18.05 -11.61
N VAL A 147 2.00 -18.34 -10.33
CA VAL A 147 2.86 -19.17 -9.48
C VAL A 147 2.53 -20.64 -9.66
N ARG A 148 3.55 -21.46 -9.92
CA ARG A 148 3.41 -22.92 -10.02
C ARG A 148 2.87 -23.50 -8.71
N ASP A 149 1.84 -24.34 -8.80
CA ASP A 149 1.15 -24.98 -7.68
C ASP A 149 0.60 -23.97 -6.64
N ALA A 150 0.15 -22.80 -7.08
CA ALA A 150 -0.30 -21.70 -6.21
C ALA A 150 -1.33 -22.16 -5.17
N GLY A 151 -2.36 -22.89 -5.58
CA GLY A 151 -3.42 -23.41 -4.69
C GLY A 151 -2.93 -24.38 -3.61
N LYS A 152 -1.67 -24.84 -3.66
CA LYS A 152 -1.08 -25.75 -2.65
C LYS A 152 -0.06 -25.05 -1.76
N ARG A 153 0.69 -24.07 -2.30
CA ARG A 153 1.85 -23.51 -1.62
C ARG A 153 1.77 -22.03 -1.32
N VAL A 154 0.76 -21.32 -1.85
CA VAL A 154 0.61 -19.87 -1.63
C VAL A 154 -0.43 -19.61 -0.55
N TYR A 155 0.00 -18.90 0.48
CA TYR A 155 -0.80 -18.40 1.59
C TYR A 155 -0.86 -16.89 1.52
N VAL A 156 -1.98 -16.27 1.87
CA VAL A 156 -2.20 -14.83 1.65
C VAL A 156 -2.60 -14.16 2.95
N ARG A 157 -1.91 -13.10 3.35
CA ARG A 157 -2.38 -12.18 4.38
C ARG A 157 -3.04 -10.97 3.75
N VAL A 158 -4.27 -10.70 4.15
CA VAL A 158 -5.10 -9.58 3.70
C VAL A 158 -5.66 -8.80 4.89
N LEU A 159 -6.27 -7.65 4.64
CA LEU A 159 -7.05 -6.96 5.66
C LEU A 159 -8.24 -7.81 6.08
N ASP A 160 -8.54 -7.82 7.39
CA ASP A 160 -9.66 -8.56 7.95
C ASP A 160 -10.98 -7.85 7.65
N ASN A 161 -11.46 -8.00 6.41
CA ASN A 161 -12.75 -7.49 5.95
C ASN A 161 -13.30 -8.34 4.78
N GLU A 162 -14.61 -8.28 4.59
CA GLU A 162 -15.32 -9.10 3.58
C GLU A 162 -14.80 -8.88 2.16
N THR A 163 -14.51 -7.63 1.77
CA THR A 163 -13.98 -7.31 0.43
C THR A 163 -12.67 -8.04 0.14
N SER A 164 -11.79 -8.15 1.14
CA SER A 164 -10.52 -8.86 1.02
C SER A 164 -10.72 -10.37 0.89
N TYR A 165 -11.60 -10.94 1.70
CA TYR A 165 -11.94 -12.37 1.63
C TYR A 165 -12.61 -12.74 0.30
N GLU A 166 -13.58 -11.93 -0.15
CA GLU A 166 -14.20 -12.13 -1.47
C GLU A 166 -13.19 -12.06 -2.61
N GLY A 167 -12.24 -11.12 -2.55
CA GLY A 167 -11.19 -10.98 -3.55
C GLY A 167 -10.29 -12.22 -3.63
N CYS A 168 -9.89 -12.79 -2.48
CA CYS A 168 -9.12 -14.03 -2.43
C CYS A 168 -9.93 -15.23 -2.92
N ARG A 169 -11.21 -15.32 -2.55
CA ARG A 169 -12.13 -16.39 -3.02
C ARG A 169 -12.32 -16.33 -4.54
N LYS A 170 -12.51 -15.12 -5.10
CA LYS A 170 -12.61 -14.91 -6.56
C LYS A 170 -11.31 -15.25 -7.29
N ALA A 171 -10.17 -15.06 -6.64
CA ALA A 171 -8.86 -15.45 -7.16
C ALA A 171 -8.59 -16.96 -7.08
N GLY A 172 -9.42 -17.75 -6.38
CA GLY A 172 -9.31 -19.22 -6.32
C GLY A 172 -8.54 -19.75 -5.10
N TYR A 173 -8.22 -18.91 -4.09
CA TYR A 173 -7.52 -19.40 -2.89
C TYR A 173 -8.45 -20.21 -1.97
N PRO A 174 -7.98 -21.36 -1.43
CA PRO A 174 -8.66 -22.09 -0.37
C PRO A 174 -8.81 -21.20 0.89
N GLU A 175 -9.90 -21.39 1.65
CA GLU A 175 -10.16 -20.57 2.84
C GLU A 175 -9.06 -20.69 3.91
N ASP A 176 -8.49 -21.86 4.10
CA ASP A 176 -7.39 -22.14 5.03
C ASP A 176 -6.04 -21.56 4.58
N HIS A 177 -5.95 -21.03 3.36
CA HIS A 177 -4.80 -20.30 2.86
C HIS A 177 -4.92 -18.78 3.03
N VAL A 178 -6.06 -18.25 3.50
CA VAL A 178 -6.33 -16.81 3.62
C VAL A 178 -6.36 -16.38 5.08
N PHE A 179 -5.50 -15.44 5.45
CA PHE A 179 -5.36 -14.91 6.80
C PHE A 179 -5.74 -13.43 6.85
N GLY A 180 -6.88 -13.14 7.50
CA GLY A 180 -7.30 -11.76 7.76
C GLY A 180 -6.59 -11.19 8.99
N GLN A 181 -5.98 -10.02 8.87
CA GLN A 181 -5.37 -9.30 9.98
C GLN A 181 -5.47 -7.80 9.76
N MET A 182 -5.65 -7.04 10.85
CA MET A 182 -5.62 -5.58 10.83
C MET A 182 -4.25 -5.06 11.26
N PRO A 183 -3.70 -4.01 10.59
CA PRO A 183 -2.48 -3.34 11.02
C PRO A 183 -2.70 -2.55 12.34
N PRO A 184 -1.64 -2.23 13.09
CA PRO A 184 -0.23 -2.47 12.77
C PRO A 184 0.19 -3.91 13.05
N TYR A 185 1.14 -4.41 12.25
CA TYR A 185 1.72 -5.76 12.42
C TYR A 185 3.03 -5.68 13.19
N THR A 186 3.26 -6.64 14.07
CA THR A 186 4.53 -6.79 14.80
C THR A 186 5.44 -7.84 14.16
N VAL A 187 6.68 -7.91 14.62
CA VAL A 187 7.60 -9.00 14.23
C VAL A 187 7.02 -10.35 14.64
N GLU A 188 6.41 -10.44 15.85
CA GLU A 188 5.84 -11.70 16.34
C GLU A 188 4.62 -12.16 15.55
N ASP A 189 3.76 -11.23 15.09
CA ASP A 189 2.64 -11.56 14.20
C ASP A 189 3.13 -12.18 12.89
N ASN A 190 4.19 -11.59 12.31
CA ASN A 190 4.80 -12.13 11.10
C ASN A 190 5.44 -13.51 11.36
N LEU A 191 6.18 -13.68 12.45
CA LEU A 191 6.77 -14.97 12.83
C LEU A 191 5.72 -16.05 13.08
N LYS A 192 4.61 -15.69 13.74
CA LYS A 192 3.49 -16.60 13.96
C LYS A 192 2.93 -17.11 12.63
N LEU A 193 2.71 -16.19 11.69
CA LEU A 193 2.15 -16.54 10.39
C LEU A 193 3.14 -17.35 9.53
N ILE A 194 4.43 -17.03 9.55
CA ILE A 194 5.48 -17.83 8.93
C ILE A 194 5.45 -19.27 9.45
N ARG A 195 5.36 -19.46 10.78
CA ARG A 195 5.28 -20.80 11.38
C ARG A 195 3.99 -21.53 11.00
N GLN A 196 2.82 -20.85 11.02
CA GLN A 196 1.53 -21.45 10.69
C GLN A 196 1.45 -21.94 9.25
N THR A 197 2.04 -21.19 8.34
CA THR A 197 2.03 -21.52 6.91
C THR A 197 3.21 -22.39 6.47
N GLY A 198 4.21 -22.56 7.34
CA GLY A 198 5.47 -23.21 6.97
C GLY A 198 6.17 -22.48 5.83
N ALA A 199 6.01 -21.16 5.72
CA ALA A 199 6.55 -20.38 4.63
C ALA A 199 8.07 -20.41 4.60
N ALA A 200 8.64 -20.71 3.43
CA ALA A 200 10.06 -20.58 3.12
C ALA A 200 10.36 -19.23 2.45
N VAL A 201 9.32 -18.57 1.92
CA VAL A 201 9.43 -17.28 1.22
C VAL A 201 8.31 -16.35 1.67
N MET A 202 8.64 -15.09 1.97
CA MET A 202 7.65 -14.03 2.15
C MET A 202 7.75 -13.01 1.01
N VAL A 203 6.61 -12.58 0.46
CA VAL A 203 6.55 -11.52 -0.55
C VAL A 203 5.94 -10.27 0.05
N SER A 204 6.59 -9.12 -0.13
CA SER A 204 6.07 -7.83 0.30
C SER A 204 6.38 -6.72 -0.71
N LYS A 205 5.60 -5.65 -0.67
CA LYS A 205 5.92 -4.40 -1.36
C LYS A 205 6.78 -3.52 -0.46
N ASP A 206 7.77 -2.82 -1.01
CA ASP A 206 8.55 -1.82 -0.27
C ASP A 206 7.72 -0.57 0.00
N SER A 207 6.80 -0.70 0.95
CA SER A 207 5.94 0.40 1.41
C SER A 207 6.59 1.25 2.52
N GLY A 208 7.85 1.00 2.84
CA GLY A 208 8.58 1.70 3.89
C GLY A 208 8.19 1.27 5.31
N LYS A 209 8.69 2.02 6.31
CA LYS A 209 8.49 1.71 7.73
C LYS A 209 7.02 1.69 8.13
N THR A 210 6.24 2.64 7.66
CA THR A 210 4.80 2.72 7.93
C THR A 210 3.99 1.60 7.31
N GLY A 211 4.47 1.01 6.21
CA GLY A 211 3.91 -0.23 5.64
C GLY A 211 4.37 -1.51 6.36
N GLY A 212 5.16 -1.36 7.43
CA GLY A 212 5.66 -2.45 8.25
C GLY A 212 6.64 -3.36 7.49
N VAL A 213 7.43 -2.81 6.56
CA VAL A 213 8.43 -3.61 5.83
C VAL A 213 9.58 -3.98 6.75
N ASP A 214 10.00 -3.07 7.64
CA ASP A 214 11.02 -3.31 8.64
C ASP A 214 10.69 -4.52 9.52
N VAL A 215 9.50 -4.57 10.11
CA VAL A 215 9.09 -5.72 10.95
C VAL A 215 8.94 -7.02 10.17
N LYS A 216 8.64 -6.95 8.86
CA LYS A 216 8.60 -8.13 8.00
C LYS A 216 10.00 -8.63 7.68
N VAL A 217 10.94 -7.72 7.37
CA VAL A 217 12.36 -8.06 7.16
C VAL A 217 12.95 -8.70 8.41
N ASP A 218 12.70 -8.10 9.58
CA ASP A 218 13.17 -8.65 10.87
C ASP A 218 12.59 -10.04 11.14
N ALA A 219 11.33 -10.27 10.81
CA ALA A 219 10.71 -11.59 10.94
C ALA A 219 11.34 -12.61 9.99
N CYS A 220 11.55 -12.25 8.73
CA CYS A 220 12.23 -13.10 7.75
C CYS A 220 13.66 -13.44 8.18
N LYS A 221 14.42 -12.43 8.65
CA LYS A 221 15.78 -12.61 9.17
C LYS A 221 15.80 -13.57 10.36
N LYS A 222 14.88 -13.41 11.32
CA LYS A 222 14.77 -14.30 12.48
C LYS A 222 14.33 -15.72 12.13
N ALA A 223 13.46 -15.85 11.12
CA ALA A 223 13.00 -17.16 10.64
C ALA A 223 13.97 -17.83 9.66
N GLY A 224 14.96 -17.11 9.14
CA GLY A 224 15.92 -17.63 8.14
C GLY A 224 15.27 -17.91 6.78
N ILE A 225 14.22 -17.19 6.40
CA ILE A 225 13.48 -17.41 5.15
C ILE A 225 13.75 -16.30 4.13
N THR A 226 13.67 -16.63 2.84
CA THR A 226 13.82 -15.63 1.77
C THR A 226 12.71 -14.58 1.81
N MET A 227 13.07 -13.32 1.58
CA MET A 227 12.11 -12.24 1.34
C MET A 227 12.20 -11.75 -0.10
N VAL A 228 11.12 -11.85 -0.85
CA VAL A 228 10.98 -11.22 -2.17
C VAL A 228 10.35 -9.85 -1.96
N LEU A 229 11.11 -8.79 -2.22
CA LEU A 229 10.72 -7.40 -1.97
C LEU A 229 10.51 -6.66 -3.28
N ILE A 230 9.24 -6.32 -3.57
CA ILE A 230 8.89 -5.53 -4.75
C ILE A 230 9.25 -4.08 -4.48
N ARG A 231 10.22 -3.56 -5.24
CA ARG A 231 10.69 -2.18 -5.12
C ARG A 231 9.58 -1.18 -5.42
N ARG A 232 9.72 0.02 -4.88
CA ARG A 232 8.88 1.14 -5.30
C ARG A 232 9.09 1.39 -6.79
N PRO A 233 8.01 1.69 -7.55
CA PRO A 233 8.15 2.09 -8.93
C PRO A 233 9.02 3.35 -9.02
N ASP A 234 9.94 3.38 -9.98
CA ASP A 234 10.63 4.62 -10.35
C ASP A 234 9.59 5.64 -10.84
N GLN A 235 9.69 6.88 -10.38
CA GLN A 235 8.73 7.95 -10.67
C GLN A 235 9.24 8.93 -11.71
#